data_52252ac6b96c7fbc9492bd89f3ee06e3
#
_entry.id   52252ac6b96c7fbc9492bd89f3ee06e3
#
_cell.length_a   1.000
_cell.length_b   1.000
_cell.length_c   1.000
_cell.angle_alpha   90.00
_cell.angle_beta   90.00
_cell.angle_gamma   90.00
#
_symmetry.space_group_name_H-M   'P 1'
#
loop_
_entity.id
_entity.type
_entity.pdbx_description
1 polymer ?
#
loop_
_entity_poly.entity_id
_entity_poly.type
_entity_poly.pdbx_seq_one_letter_code
_entity_poly.pdbx_strand_id
1 'polypeptide(L)'
;MNQPHSIPTPEAVLDTIRAILSGPMANPRMDAFGPDARLGHDLGLDSVALMTLMLHLDEVGIDMAEDTFDRAPTMTVQALAQALAGVTPADDEPLDIKVHCVVSCLCQAIKDKGGIDHRPLYMGLWDGQVIVDDRMRLSYHAENIDHGFYLHWAKRLFGLNVTRWYDDAAPKADNLARLQALLAEWRPGLYVMPMVDMFLLPSRDNKFAQDPFPHYALLQPTGDAATWRMRDPDFRWEGDVPSADLRAAFGRDTVAGGFAFDNADVHPASNADIHAMYH
;
A
#
# COMPACT_ATOMS: atom_id res chain seq x y z
N MET A 1 -29.12 12.15 -29.59
CA MET A 1 -28.20 13.27 -29.34
C MET A 1 -27.82 13.15 -27.87
N ASN A 2 -26.67 12.51 -27.58
CA ASN A 2 -26.15 12.45 -26.20
C ASN A 2 -25.57 13.82 -25.87
N GLN A 3 -26.17 14.52 -24.91
CA GLN A 3 -25.53 15.67 -24.29
C GLN A 3 -24.30 15.17 -23.54
N PRO A 4 -23.15 15.87 -23.62
CA PRO A 4 -22.00 15.55 -22.78
C PRO A 4 -22.43 15.76 -21.33
N HIS A 5 -22.42 14.70 -20.52
CA HIS A 5 -22.58 14.83 -19.07
C HIS A 5 -21.40 15.70 -18.58
N SER A 6 -21.72 16.90 -18.11
CA SER A 6 -20.72 17.73 -17.42
C SER A 6 -20.36 17.00 -16.12
N ILE A 7 -19.06 16.77 -15.93
CA ILE A 7 -18.53 16.22 -14.66
C ILE A 7 -19.00 17.16 -13.54
N PRO A 8 -19.72 16.66 -12.52
CA PRO A 8 -20.19 17.50 -11.42
C PRO A 8 -19.00 18.08 -10.63
N THR A 9 -19.15 19.31 -10.12
CA THR A 9 -18.14 19.88 -9.22
C THR A 9 -18.19 19.20 -7.84
N PRO A 10 -17.08 19.18 -7.06
CA PRO A 10 -17.09 18.62 -5.71
C PRO A 10 -18.17 19.25 -4.80
N GLU A 11 -18.45 20.55 -4.95
CA GLU A 11 -19.50 21.23 -4.19
C GLU A 11 -20.88 20.72 -4.57
N ALA A 12 -21.17 20.51 -5.86
CA ALA A 12 -22.42 19.97 -6.32
C ALA A 12 -22.62 18.53 -5.83
N VAL A 13 -21.56 17.71 -5.81
CA VAL A 13 -21.61 16.35 -5.27
C VAL A 13 -21.83 16.36 -3.75
N LEU A 14 -21.17 17.26 -3.02
CA LEU A 14 -21.37 17.42 -1.57
C LEU A 14 -22.80 17.77 -1.22
N ASP A 15 -23.42 18.69 -1.97
CA ASP A 15 -24.81 19.05 -1.80
C ASP A 15 -25.75 17.88 -2.13
N THR A 16 -25.41 17.09 -3.14
CA THR A 16 -26.16 15.86 -3.49
C THR A 16 -26.06 14.81 -2.36
N ILE A 17 -24.87 14.57 -1.81
CA ILE A 17 -24.68 13.66 -0.66
C ILE A 17 -25.52 14.14 0.54
N ARG A 18 -25.49 15.43 0.82
CA ARG A 18 -26.30 16.04 1.89
C ARG A 18 -27.80 15.80 1.67
N ALA A 19 -28.28 16.05 0.46
CA ALA A 19 -29.69 15.85 0.11
C ALA A 19 -30.13 14.39 0.26
N ILE A 20 -29.29 13.44 -0.17
CA ILE A 20 -29.57 12.00 -0.03
C ILE A 20 -29.59 11.58 1.44
N LEU A 21 -28.59 11.97 2.22
CA LEU A 21 -28.50 11.59 3.62
C LEU A 21 -29.62 12.20 4.48
N SER A 22 -30.02 13.45 4.21
CA SER A 22 -31.08 14.12 4.95
C SER A 22 -32.51 13.76 4.47
N GLY A 23 -32.63 13.38 3.21
CA GLY A 23 -33.90 13.04 2.57
C GLY A 23 -34.22 11.53 2.61
N PRO A 24 -33.96 10.79 1.49
CA PRO A 24 -34.39 9.39 1.38
C PRO A 24 -33.77 8.47 2.44
N MET A 25 -32.51 8.77 2.90
CA MET A 25 -31.87 7.95 3.93
C MET A 25 -32.25 8.35 5.36
N ALA A 26 -32.79 9.56 5.57
CA ALA A 26 -33.17 10.07 6.89
C ALA A 26 -32.11 9.83 7.97
N ASN A 27 -30.83 10.12 7.66
CA ASN A 27 -29.71 9.85 8.57
C ASN A 27 -29.90 10.63 9.89
N PRO A 28 -29.89 9.95 11.05
CA PRO A 28 -30.15 10.59 12.34
C PRO A 28 -29.02 11.50 12.84
N ARG A 29 -27.84 11.44 12.19
CA ARG A 29 -26.65 12.19 12.61
C ARG A 29 -26.33 13.38 11.71
N MET A 30 -27.33 13.96 11.05
CA MET A 30 -27.15 15.12 10.17
C MET A 30 -26.59 16.36 10.86
N ASP A 31 -26.74 16.46 12.19
CA ASP A 31 -26.11 17.54 12.98
C ASP A 31 -24.56 17.49 12.92
N ALA A 32 -23.99 16.32 12.68
CA ALA A 32 -22.55 16.13 12.49
C ALA A 32 -22.10 16.35 11.04
N PHE A 33 -23.01 16.59 10.10
CA PHE A 33 -22.67 16.70 8.69
C PHE A 33 -21.84 17.95 8.40
N GLY A 34 -20.65 17.77 7.85
CA GLY A 34 -19.75 18.82 7.39
C GLY A 34 -18.70 18.25 6.45
N PRO A 35 -17.91 19.10 5.78
CA PRO A 35 -16.85 18.66 4.87
C PRO A 35 -15.88 17.66 5.52
N ASP A 36 -15.51 17.88 6.77
CA ASP A 36 -14.55 17.08 7.53
C ASP A 36 -15.20 15.90 8.29
N ALA A 37 -16.53 15.76 8.27
CA ALA A 37 -17.24 14.66 8.93
C ALA A 37 -16.89 13.32 8.26
N ARG A 38 -16.48 12.33 9.06
CA ARG A 38 -16.21 10.97 8.59
C ARG A 38 -17.50 10.20 8.41
N LEU A 39 -17.66 9.56 7.25
CA LEU A 39 -18.87 8.85 6.89
C LEU A 39 -19.21 7.75 7.90
N GLY A 40 -18.26 6.89 8.24
CA GLY A 40 -18.47 5.81 9.20
C GLY A 40 -18.52 6.28 10.65
N HIS A 41 -17.61 7.14 11.07
CA HIS A 41 -17.48 7.51 12.48
C HIS A 41 -18.50 8.57 12.92
N ASP A 42 -18.58 9.70 12.19
CA ASP A 42 -19.37 10.85 12.61
C ASP A 42 -20.83 10.73 12.14
N LEU A 43 -21.03 10.28 10.90
CA LEU A 43 -22.36 10.09 10.33
C LEU A 43 -22.93 8.70 10.55
N GLY A 44 -22.13 7.75 11.04
CA GLY A 44 -22.56 6.41 11.40
C GLY A 44 -23.01 5.55 10.22
N LEU A 45 -22.44 5.79 9.03
CA LEU A 45 -22.76 5.00 7.85
C LEU A 45 -22.01 3.66 7.93
N ASP A 46 -22.71 2.60 8.19
CA ASP A 46 -22.23 1.24 8.05
C ASP A 46 -22.25 0.78 6.58
N SER A 47 -21.78 -0.45 6.32
CA SER A 47 -21.71 -0.97 4.95
C SER A 47 -23.07 -0.99 4.21
N VAL A 48 -24.15 -1.20 4.94
CA VAL A 48 -25.51 -1.21 4.34
C VAL A 48 -25.94 0.22 4.00
N ALA A 49 -25.70 1.15 4.90
CA ALA A 49 -26.00 2.56 4.66
C ALA A 49 -25.14 3.15 3.52
N LEU A 50 -23.87 2.75 3.42
CA LEU A 50 -22.99 3.14 2.30
C LEU A 50 -23.46 2.56 0.98
N MET A 51 -23.92 1.31 0.95
CA MET A 51 -24.52 0.71 -0.25
C MET A 51 -25.79 1.44 -0.66
N THR A 52 -26.62 1.84 0.30
CA THR A 52 -27.82 2.62 0.06
C THR A 52 -27.48 4.00 -0.50
N LEU A 53 -26.46 4.66 0.04
CA LEU A 53 -25.95 5.93 -0.48
C LEU A 53 -25.47 5.78 -1.94
N MET A 54 -24.72 4.71 -2.25
CA MET A 54 -24.25 4.41 -3.60
C MET A 54 -25.43 4.27 -4.59
N LEU A 55 -26.46 3.52 -4.23
CA LEU A 55 -27.64 3.35 -5.08
C LEU A 55 -28.36 4.69 -5.37
N HIS A 56 -28.51 5.56 -4.38
CA HIS A 56 -29.11 6.88 -4.59
C HIS A 56 -28.21 7.83 -5.39
N LEU A 57 -26.89 7.71 -5.30
CA LEU A 57 -25.98 8.46 -6.14
C LEU A 57 -26.07 8.01 -7.61
N ASP A 58 -26.17 6.70 -7.86
CA ASP A 58 -26.36 6.13 -9.18
C ASP A 58 -27.67 6.61 -9.82
N GLU A 59 -28.78 6.67 -9.06
CA GLU A 59 -30.06 7.20 -9.51
C GLU A 59 -29.98 8.65 -10.04
N VAL A 60 -29.04 9.43 -9.55
CA VAL A 60 -28.80 10.81 -10.00
C VAL A 60 -27.61 10.94 -10.98
N GLY A 61 -27.09 9.79 -11.45
CA GLY A 61 -26.04 9.73 -12.46
C GLY A 61 -24.62 9.97 -11.92
N ILE A 62 -24.41 9.78 -10.62
CA ILE A 62 -23.09 9.81 -9.99
C ILE A 62 -22.69 8.38 -9.65
N ASP A 63 -21.81 7.81 -10.45
CA ASP A 63 -21.28 6.47 -10.24
C ASP A 63 -20.18 6.46 -9.16
N MET A 64 -20.24 5.49 -8.24
CA MET A 64 -19.22 5.26 -7.22
C MET A 64 -18.44 4.01 -7.58
N ALA A 65 -17.19 4.16 -7.95
CA ALA A 65 -16.29 3.05 -8.24
C ALA A 65 -16.10 2.15 -7.00
N GLU A 66 -15.86 0.86 -7.22
CA GLU A 66 -15.75 -0.16 -6.17
C GLU A 66 -14.65 0.17 -5.14
N ASP A 67 -13.51 0.67 -5.60
CA ASP A 67 -12.40 1.11 -4.75
C ASP A 67 -12.75 2.33 -3.87
N THR A 68 -13.57 3.24 -4.37
CA THR A 68 -14.11 4.36 -3.60
C THR A 68 -15.09 3.87 -2.54
N PHE A 69 -15.93 2.89 -2.88
CA PHE A 69 -16.87 2.27 -1.94
C PHE A 69 -16.14 1.60 -0.76
N ASP A 70 -15.09 0.83 -1.04
CA ASP A 70 -14.30 0.14 0.00
C ASP A 70 -13.62 1.10 0.98
N ARG A 71 -13.26 2.28 0.51
CA ARG A 71 -12.61 3.34 1.31
C ARG A 71 -13.61 4.26 2.01
N ALA A 72 -14.84 4.34 1.51
CA ALA A 72 -15.84 5.29 1.99
C ALA A 72 -16.04 5.31 3.51
N PRO A 73 -16.01 4.17 4.26
CA PRO A 73 -16.17 4.20 5.72
C PRO A 73 -15.15 5.10 6.45
N THR A 74 -13.97 5.27 5.89
CA THR A 74 -12.88 6.05 6.49
C THR A 74 -12.74 7.45 5.91
N MET A 75 -13.44 7.74 4.82
CA MET A 75 -13.37 9.02 4.13
C MET A 75 -14.18 10.09 4.85
N THR A 76 -13.77 11.36 4.67
CA THR A 76 -14.63 12.50 4.99
C THR A 76 -15.63 12.74 3.86
N VAL A 77 -16.71 13.48 4.16
CA VAL A 77 -17.70 13.88 3.15
C VAL A 77 -17.02 14.62 1.99
N GLN A 78 -16.09 15.51 2.29
CA GLN A 78 -15.33 16.27 1.29
C GLN A 78 -14.48 15.35 0.42
N ALA A 79 -13.78 14.38 1.01
CA ALA A 79 -12.95 13.43 0.27
C ALA A 79 -13.80 12.54 -0.65
N LEU A 80 -14.97 12.10 -0.19
CA LEU A 80 -15.92 11.37 -1.04
C LEU A 80 -16.42 12.24 -2.18
N ALA A 81 -16.83 13.49 -1.90
CA ALA A 81 -17.33 14.40 -2.92
C ALA A 81 -16.25 14.70 -4.00
N GLN A 82 -15.00 14.86 -3.60
CA GLN A 82 -13.88 15.03 -4.54
C GLN A 82 -13.67 13.79 -5.40
N ALA A 83 -13.66 12.60 -4.81
CA ALA A 83 -13.50 11.35 -5.54
C ALA A 83 -14.63 11.14 -6.58
N LEU A 84 -15.87 11.40 -6.20
CA LEU A 84 -17.04 11.27 -7.09
C LEU A 84 -17.09 12.36 -8.18
N ALA A 85 -16.52 13.53 -7.93
CA ALA A 85 -16.36 14.58 -8.93
C ALA A 85 -15.20 14.32 -9.91
N GLY A 86 -14.51 13.19 -9.79
CA GLY A 86 -13.33 12.87 -10.61
C GLY A 86 -12.12 13.75 -10.28
N VAL A 87 -12.15 14.46 -9.17
CA VAL A 87 -10.99 15.18 -8.64
C VAL A 87 -10.19 14.19 -7.81
N THR A 88 -9.28 13.49 -8.45
CA THR A 88 -8.34 12.61 -7.74
C THR A 88 -7.44 13.48 -6.87
N PRO A 89 -7.32 13.25 -5.55
CA PRO A 89 -6.23 13.82 -4.78
C PRO A 89 -4.92 13.45 -5.45
N ALA A 90 -4.00 14.41 -5.56
CA ALA A 90 -2.77 14.27 -6.35
C ALA A 90 -1.82 13.14 -5.89
N ASP A 91 -2.14 12.44 -4.80
CA ASP A 91 -1.29 11.42 -4.16
C ASP A 91 -1.89 10.00 -4.11
N ASP A 92 -3.09 9.77 -4.64
CA ASP A 92 -3.67 8.42 -4.69
C ASP A 92 -3.61 7.88 -6.12
N GLU A 93 -2.60 7.08 -6.44
CA GLU A 93 -2.67 6.21 -7.61
C GLU A 93 -3.79 5.18 -7.35
N PRO A 94 -4.96 5.28 -8.03
CA PRO A 94 -6.13 4.45 -7.72
C PRO A 94 -5.94 2.96 -8.04
N LEU A 95 -4.77 2.58 -8.53
CA LEU A 95 -4.45 1.24 -9.02
C LEU A 95 -3.36 0.52 -8.19
N ASP A 96 -2.96 1.07 -7.04
CA ASP A 96 -1.98 0.43 -6.17
C ASP A 96 -2.67 -0.59 -5.26
N ILE A 97 -2.36 -1.87 -5.48
CA ILE A 97 -2.91 -2.98 -4.71
C ILE A 97 -2.08 -3.15 -3.42
N LYS A 98 -2.72 -3.05 -2.25
CA LYS A 98 -2.12 -3.28 -0.94
C LYS A 98 -2.28 -4.74 -0.54
N VAL A 99 -1.46 -5.64 -1.05
CA VAL A 99 -1.64 -7.07 -0.78
C VAL A 99 -0.37 -7.83 -0.46
N HIS A 100 0.82 -7.25 -0.70
CA HIS A 100 2.07 -7.98 -0.48
C HIS A 100 3.26 -7.04 -0.39
N CYS A 101 3.84 -6.89 0.81
CA CYS A 101 4.90 -5.93 1.09
C CYS A 101 6.13 -6.07 0.17
N VAL A 102 6.55 -7.30 -0.19
CA VAL A 102 7.67 -7.50 -1.13
C VAL A 102 7.33 -6.95 -2.50
N VAL A 103 6.14 -7.28 -3.04
CA VAL A 103 5.72 -6.80 -4.36
C VAL A 103 5.57 -5.28 -4.37
N SER A 104 4.97 -4.70 -3.33
CA SER A 104 4.81 -3.25 -3.19
C SER A 104 6.18 -2.54 -3.17
N CYS A 105 7.17 -3.10 -2.47
CA CYS A 105 8.55 -2.57 -2.47
C CYS A 105 9.22 -2.66 -3.84
N LEU A 106 9.05 -3.77 -4.57
CA LEU A 106 9.58 -3.94 -5.93
C LEU A 106 8.92 -2.96 -6.91
N CYS A 107 7.59 -2.83 -6.84
CA CYS A 107 6.82 -1.89 -7.65
C CYS A 107 7.25 -0.44 -7.39
N GLN A 108 7.60 -0.10 -6.13
CA GLN A 108 8.09 1.24 -5.81
C GLN A 108 9.37 1.60 -6.57
N ALA A 109 10.30 0.67 -6.72
CA ALA A 109 11.51 0.91 -7.50
C ALA A 109 11.24 1.11 -9.00
N ILE A 110 10.23 0.42 -9.52
CA ILE A 110 9.79 0.59 -10.91
C ILE A 110 9.11 1.96 -11.10
N LYS A 111 8.23 2.35 -10.18
CA LYS A 111 7.54 3.65 -10.17
C LYS A 111 8.54 4.81 -10.09
N ASP A 112 9.54 4.72 -9.21
CA ASP A 112 10.56 5.75 -9.03
C ASP A 112 11.42 5.97 -10.30
N LYS A 113 11.45 5.00 -11.23
CA LYS A 113 12.09 5.19 -12.55
C LYS A 113 11.29 6.16 -13.43
N GLY A 114 9.99 6.26 -13.22
CA GLY A 114 9.07 7.10 -13.99
C GLY A 114 8.70 6.54 -15.36
N GLY A 115 7.46 6.75 -15.76
CA GLY A 115 6.96 6.39 -17.10
C GLY A 115 6.82 4.90 -17.39
N ILE A 116 6.93 4.02 -16.38
CA ILE A 116 6.84 2.56 -16.53
C ILE A 116 5.62 2.05 -15.78
N ASP A 117 4.78 1.27 -16.46
CA ASP A 117 3.65 0.60 -15.85
C ASP A 117 4.14 -0.62 -15.03
N HIS A 118 4.04 -0.52 -13.71
CA HIS A 118 4.47 -1.55 -12.76
C HIS A 118 3.41 -2.63 -12.52
N ARG A 119 2.14 -2.36 -12.90
CA ARG A 119 0.97 -3.21 -12.59
C ARG A 119 1.10 -4.67 -13.05
N PRO A 120 1.79 -5.00 -14.14
CA PRO A 120 1.99 -6.41 -14.50
C PRO A 120 2.57 -7.27 -13.39
N LEU A 121 3.39 -6.71 -12.46
CA LEU A 121 3.94 -7.47 -11.36
C LEU A 121 2.89 -7.89 -10.31
N TYR A 122 1.81 -7.13 -10.16
CA TYR A 122 0.73 -7.49 -9.24
C TYR A 122 -0.06 -8.73 -9.66
N MET A 123 -0.05 -9.05 -10.96
CA MET A 123 -0.77 -10.22 -11.46
C MET A 123 -0.23 -11.53 -10.88
N GLY A 124 1.05 -11.59 -10.53
CA GLY A 124 1.67 -12.74 -9.87
C GLY A 124 1.22 -12.98 -8.44
N LEU A 125 0.46 -12.07 -7.84
CA LEU A 125 -0.02 -12.24 -6.47
C LEU A 125 -0.99 -13.41 -6.31
N TRP A 126 -1.71 -13.76 -7.36
CA TRP A 126 -2.65 -14.89 -7.34
C TRP A 126 -1.96 -16.25 -7.33
N ASP A 127 -0.70 -16.29 -7.78
CA ASP A 127 0.16 -17.48 -7.76
C ASP A 127 1.10 -17.51 -6.56
N GLY A 128 0.97 -16.52 -5.66
CA GLY A 128 1.75 -16.42 -4.43
C GLY A 128 1.45 -17.57 -3.47
N GLN A 129 2.47 -18.03 -2.77
CA GLN A 129 2.31 -19.01 -1.71
C GLN A 129 1.62 -18.39 -0.50
N VAL A 130 0.53 -19.03 -0.09
CA VAL A 130 -0.23 -18.66 1.09
C VAL A 130 -0.18 -19.80 2.09
N ILE A 131 0.13 -19.48 3.34
CA ILE A 131 0.08 -20.46 4.43
C ILE A 131 -1.11 -20.14 5.30
N VAL A 132 -1.91 -21.15 5.58
CA VAL A 132 -3.00 -21.08 6.55
C VAL A 132 -2.55 -21.92 7.75
N ASP A 133 -2.42 -21.29 8.92
CA ASP A 133 -2.05 -21.99 10.14
C ASP A 133 -3.24 -22.78 10.76
N ASP A 134 -2.98 -23.52 11.83
CA ASP A 134 -3.97 -24.30 12.58
C ASP A 134 -5.07 -23.47 13.24
N ARG A 135 -4.89 -22.16 13.30
CA ARG A 135 -5.89 -21.16 13.78
C ARG A 135 -6.61 -20.47 12.62
N MET A 136 -6.49 -20.97 11.40
CA MET A 136 -7.06 -20.38 10.18
C MET A 136 -6.55 -18.97 9.88
N ARG A 137 -5.36 -18.61 10.34
CA ARG A 137 -4.74 -17.32 10.00
C ARG A 137 -3.95 -17.46 8.71
N LEU A 138 -4.16 -16.53 7.82
CA LEU A 138 -3.48 -16.42 6.53
C LEU A 138 -2.13 -15.71 6.74
N SER A 139 -1.06 -16.27 6.22
CA SER A 139 0.25 -15.65 6.23
C SER A 139 0.89 -15.68 4.85
N TYR A 140 1.39 -14.53 4.41
CA TYR A 140 2.23 -14.38 3.22
C TYR A 140 3.72 -14.26 3.57
N HIS A 141 4.06 -14.35 4.85
CA HIS A 141 5.39 -14.03 5.40
C HIS A 141 5.96 -15.10 6.31
N ALA A 142 5.40 -16.31 6.28
CA ALA A 142 6.01 -17.40 7.02
C ALA A 142 7.43 -17.67 6.48
N GLU A 143 8.33 -18.12 7.33
CA GLU A 143 9.74 -18.38 7.01
C GLU A 143 9.93 -19.28 5.77
N ASN A 144 8.95 -20.11 5.47
CA ASN A 144 8.94 -21.05 4.36
C ASN A 144 8.28 -20.49 3.08
N ILE A 145 7.87 -19.23 3.03
CA ILE A 145 7.37 -18.63 1.80
C ILE A 145 8.56 -18.28 0.90
N ASP A 146 8.58 -18.91 -0.26
CA ASP A 146 9.55 -18.59 -1.31
C ASP A 146 9.10 -17.35 -2.10
N HIS A 147 9.83 -16.25 -1.94
CA HIS A 147 9.63 -15.05 -2.75
C HIS A 147 10.25 -15.15 -4.16
N GLY A 148 10.88 -16.27 -4.49
CA GLY A 148 11.58 -16.48 -5.76
C GLY A 148 10.72 -16.24 -6.99
N PHE A 149 9.43 -16.53 -6.91
CA PHE A 149 8.46 -16.22 -7.97
C PHE A 149 8.45 -14.72 -8.29
N TYR A 150 8.26 -13.86 -7.30
CA TYR A 150 8.21 -12.41 -7.52
C TYR A 150 9.55 -11.83 -7.97
N LEU A 151 10.65 -12.35 -7.43
CA LEU A 151 12.00 -11.92 -7.82
C LEU A 151 12.30 -12.32 -9.28
N HIS A 152 11.88 -13.52 -9.69
CA HIS A 152 12.00 -13.98 -11.07
C HIS A 152 11.25 -13.06 -12.04
N TRP A 153 9.98 -12.75 -11.74
CA TRP A 153 9.16 -11.93 -12.61
C TRP A 153 9.56 -10.46 -12.60
N ALA A 154 10.00 -9.92 -11.46
CA ALA A 154 10.56 -8.56 -11.41
C ALA A 154 11.79 -8.42 -12.33
N LYS A 155 12.66 -9.45 -12.34
CA LYS A 155 13.80 -9.50 -13.26
C LYS A 155 13.37 -9.64 -14.71
N ARG A 156 12.46 -10.57 -15.01
CA ARG A 156 12.07 -10.88 -16.39
C ARG A 156 11.24 -9.76 -17.02
N LEU A 157 10.28 -9.20 -16.31
CA LEU A 157 9.41 -8.14 -16.81
C LEU A 157 10.13 -6.79 -16.91
N PHE A 158 10.94 -6.47 -15.91
CA PHE A 158 11.44 -5.10 -15.73
C PHE A 158 12.97 -4.99 -15.68
N GLY A 159 13.71 -6.08 -15.75
CA GLY A 159 15.17 -6.06 -15.58
C GLY A 159 15.63 -5.83 -14.14
N LEU A 160 14.71 -5.81 -13.15
CA LEU A 160 15.02 -5.55 -11.75
C LEU A 160 15.74 -6.75 -11.13
N ASN A 161 17.07 -6.64 -10.96
CA ASN A 161 17.88 -7.67 -10.33
C ASN A 161 17.86 -7.51 -8.81
N VAL A 162 17.28 -8.50 -8.13
CA VAL A 162 17.14 -8.51 -6.67
C VAL A 162 18.14 -9.49 -6.07
N THR A 163 18.95 -9.03 -5.12
CA THR A 163 19.94 -9.84 -4.41
C THR A 163 19.52 -10.00 -2.96
N ARG A 164 19.48 -11.23 -2.47
CA ARG A 164 19.32 -11.50 -1.05
C ARG A 164 20.63 -11.28 -0.33
N TRP A 165 20.67 -10.33 0.60
CA TRP A 165 21.85 -10.05 1.42
C TRP A 165 21.78 -10.66 2.82
N TYR A 166 20.58 -10.98 3.30
CA TYR A 166 20.36 -11.63 4.58
C TYR A 166 20.80 -13.09 4.51
N ASP A 167 21.56 -13.52 5.52
CA ASP A 167 22.11 -14.87 5.64
C ASP A 167 21.47 -15.56 6.86
N ASP A 168 20.63 -16.55 6.60
CA ASP A 168 19.91 -17.29 7.64
C ASP A 168 20.84 -18.11 8.57
N ALA A 169 22.06 -18.43 8.09
CA ALA A 169 23.03 -19.16 8.88
C ALA A 169 23.92 -18.24 9.75
N ALA A 170 23.88 -16.93 9.50
CA ALA A 170 24.68 -15.96 10.24
C ALA A 170 23.97 -15.44 11.49
N PRO A 171 24.71 -15.08 12.55
CA PRO A 171 24.13 -14.39 13.69
C PRO A 171 23.39 -13.12 13.29
N LYS A 172 22.34 -12.78 14.03
CA LYS A 172 21.54 -11.56 13.79
C LYS A 172 22.38 -10.28 13.79
N ALA A 173 23.40 -10.21 14.66
CA ALA A 173 24.31 -9.07 14.71
C ALA A 173 25.12 -8.89 13.41
N ASP A 174 25.51 -9.98 12.76
CA ASP A 174 26.25 -9.94 11.50
C ASP A 174 25.34 -9.46 10.37
N ASN A 175 24.08 -9.91 10.35
CA ASN A 175 23.09 -9.41 9.41
C ASN A 175 22.77 -7.92 9.64
N LEU A 176 22.73 -7.46 10.88
CA LEU A 176 22.59 -6.04 11.20
C LEU A 176 23.80 -5.23 10.69
N ALA A 177 25.01 -5.75 10.84
CA ALA A 177 26.21 -5.10 10.31
C ALA A 177 26.16 -5.01 8.77
N ARG A 178 25.67 -6.05 8.08
CA ARG A 178 25.45 -6.02 6.62
C ARG A 178 24.40 -4.97 6.21
N LEU A 179 23.29 -4.87 6.94
CA LEU A 179 22.29 -3.82 6.71
C LEU A 179 22.91 -2.43 6.83
N GLN A 180 23.68 -2.20 7.90
CA GLN A 180 24.34 -0.91 8.12
C GLN A 180 25.37 -0.58 7.03
N ALA A 181 26.12 -1.57 6.55
CA ALA A 181 27.06 -1.39 5.43
C ALA A 181 26.33 -1.00 4.14
N LEU A 182 25.20 -1.68 3.80
CA LEU A 182 24.38 -1.34 2.64
C LEU A 182 23.81 0.08 2.74
N LEU A 183 23.38 0.50 3.92
CA LEU A 183 22.88 1.86 4.14
C LEU A 183 24.02 2.90 4.06
N ALA A 184 25.23 2.55 4.46
CA ALA A 184 26.40 3.43 4.31
C ALA A 184 26.82 3.62 2.84
N GLU A 185 26.56 2.62 1.98
CA GLU A 185 26.82 2.66 0.54
C GLU A 185 25.60 3.12 -0.28
N TRP A 186 24.53 3.53 0.42
CA TRP A 186 23.28 3.90 -0.24
C TRP A 186 23.46 5.08 -1.21
N ARG A 187 22.76 5.01 -2.33
CA ARG A 187 22.69 6.05 -3.35
C ARG A 187 21.30 6.07 -3.98
N PRO A 188 20.88 7.16 -4.61
CA PRO A 188 19.64 7.19 -5.40
C PRO A 188 19.60 6.04 -6.42
N GLY A 189 18.48 5.33 -6.44
CA GLY A 189 18.30 4.14 -7.29
C GLY A 189 18.65 2.81 -6.61
N LEU A 190 19.37 2.83 -5.48
CA LEU A 190 19.60 1.64 -4.66
C LEU A 190 18.48 1.52 -3.60
N TYR A 191 17.87 0.36 -3.54
CA TYR A 191 16.81 0.00 -2.59
C TYR A 191 17.32 -1.06 -1.63
N VAL A 192 17.22 -0.79 -0.34
CA VAL A 192 17.58 -1.71 0.73
C VAL A 192 16.29 -2.10 1.45
N MET A 193 15.90 -3.36 1.35
CA MET A 193 14.63 -3.91 1.81
C MET A 193 14.86 -4.97 2.90
N PRO A 194 15.00 -4.62 4.17
CA PRO A 194 14.98 -5.58 5.28
C PRO A 194 13.55 -5.98 5.65
N MET A 195 13.41 -7.14 6.29
CA MET A 195 12.25 -7.45 7.11
C MET A 195 12.43 -6.82 8.49
N VAL A 196 11.41 -6.15 9.00
CA VAL A 196 11.36 -5.55 10.33
C VAL A 196 10.08 -5.98 11.05
N ASP A 197 10.09 -5.95 12.38
CA ASP A 197 8.87 -6.19 13.15
C ASP A 197 8.14 -4.86 13.41
N MET A 198 7.05 -4.64 12.69
CA MET A 198 6.24 -3.43 12.78
C MET A 198 5.63 -3.22 14.17
N PHE A 199 5.48 -4.28 14.98
CA PHE A 199 5.00 -4.16 16.36
C PHE A 199 5.90 -3.26 17.21
N LEU A 200 7.21 -3.25 16.95
CA LEU A 200 8.19 -2.43 17.68
C LEU A 200 8.34 -1.00 17.11
N LEU A 201 7.55 -0.64 16.10
CA LEU A 201 7.60 0.69 15.48
C LEU A 201 6.36 1.51 15.84
N PRO A 202 6.39 2.30 16.95
CA PRO A 202 5.20 2.98 17.48
C PRO A 202 4.63 4.04 16.54
N SER A 203 5.43 4.53 15.58
CA SER A 203 4.97 5.44 14.53
C SER A 203 4.13 4.75 13.46
N ARG A 204 4.04 3.41 13.50
CA ARG A 204 3.33 2.62 12.49
C ARG A 204 1.97 2.15 13.02
N ASP A 205 0.98 2.18 12.14
CA ASP A 205 -0.36 1.69 12.45
C ASP A 205 -0.36 0.15 12.51
N ASN A 206 -0.67 -0.39 13.67
CA ASN A 206 -0.88 -1.82 13.89
C ASN A 206 -2.31 -2.02 14.43
N LYS A 207 -3.28 -1.90 13.53
CA LYS A 207 -4.73 -1.90 13.85
C LYS A 207 -5.19 -3.12 14.62
N PHE A 208 -4.50 -4.26 14.47
CA PHE A 208 -4.88 -5.53 15.08
C PHE A 208 -4.00 -5.88 16.26
N ALA A 209 -3.11 -4.97 16.72
CA ALA A 209 -2.12 -5.23 17.78
C ALA A 209 -1.36 -6.54 17.54
N GLN A 210 -1.03 -6.83 16.29
CA GLN A 210 -0.37 -8.06 15.90
C GLN A 210 1.06 -8.07 16.46
N ASP A 211 1.41 -9.12 17.21
CA ASP A 211 2.73 -9.38 17.77
C ASP A 211 3.09 -10.87 17.59
N PRO A 212 4.14 -11.21 16.83
CA PRO A 212 4.95 -10.32 15.98
C PRO A 212 4.19 -9.84 14.75
N PHE A 213 4.72 -8.75 14.11
CA PHE A 213 4.22 -8.25 12.84
C PHE A 213 5.38 -8.11 11.82
N PRO A 214 5.89 -9.22 11.27
CA PRO A 214 6.95 -9.20 10.26
C PRO A 214 6.48 -8.51 8.99
N HIS A 215 7.29 -7.58 8.48
CA HIS A 215 6.95 -6.79 7.30
C HIS A 215 8.21 -6.33 6.57
N TYR A 216 8.20 -6.35 5.25
CA TYR A 216 9.26 -5.77 4.44
C TYR A 216 8.99 -4.29 4.18
N ALA A 217 10.02 -3.46 4.38
CA ALA A 217 10.00 -2.03 4.07
C ALA A 217 11.32 -1.59 3.46
N LEU A 218 11.32 -0.46 2.77
CA LEU A 218 12.50 0.13 2.18
C LEU A 218 13.15 1.07 3.20
N LEU A 219 14.46 0.93 3.40
CA LEU A 219 15.24 1.82 4.25
C LEU A 219 16.28 2.59 3.45
N GLN A 220 16.50 3.83 3.86
CA GLN A 220 17.57 4.68 3.36
C GLN A 220 18.13 5.55 4.49
N PRO A 221 19.41 5.97 4.41
CA PRO A 221 19.97 6.89 5.38
C PRO A 221 19.30 8.26 5.26
N THR A 222 19.27 8.99 6.37
CA THR A 222 19.01 10.42 6.40
C THR A 222 20.34 11.17 6.58
N GLY A 223 20.29 12.51 6.62
CA GLY A 223 21.48 13.30 7.00
C GLY A 223 21.85 13.17 8.49
N ASP A 224 20.99 12.55 9.31
CA ASP A 224 21.18 12.31 10.74
C ASP A 224 21.43 10.81 10.98
N ALA A 225 22.55 10.49 11.61
CA ALA A 225 22.90 9.11 11.97
C ALA A 225 21.92 8.47 13.00
N ALA A 226 21.16 9.29 13.73
CA ALA A 226 20.17 8.82 14.71
C ALA A 226 18.86 8.38 14.05
N THR A 227 18.64 8.69 12.77
CA THR A 227 17.39 8.37 12.07
C THR A 227 17.68 7.69 10.73
N TRP A 228 16.79 6.79 10.34
CA TRP A 228 16.70 6.27 8.97
C TRP A 228 15.34 6.59 8.40
N ARG A 229 15.28 6.91 7.12
CA ARG A 229 14.02 7.04 6.42
C ARG A 229 13.50 5.66 6.06
N MET A 230 12.25 5.40 6.44
CA MET A 230 11.55 4.19 6.07
C MET A 230 10.45 4.55 5.10
N ARG A 231 10.36 3.80 3.99
CA ARG A 231 9.25 3.83 3.04
C ARG A 231 8.55 2.48 3.12
N ASP A 232 7.25 2.51 3.31
CA ASP A 232 6.38 1.35 3.36
C ASP A 232 5.32 1.50 2.27
N PRO A 233 5.62 1.08 1.03
CA PRO A 233 4.69 1.27 -0.09
C PRO A 233 3.38 0.51 0.09
N ASP A 234 3.40 -0.62 0.80
CA ASP A 234 2.21 -1.43 1.05
C ASP A 234 1.17 -0.68 1.90
N PHE A 235 1.62 0.10 2.88
CA PHE A 235 0.77 0.94 3.71
C PHE A 235 0.78 2.42 3.28
N ARG A 236 1.40 2.75 2.14
CA ARG A 236 1.52 4.13 1.62
C ARG A 236 2.06 5.11 2.65
N TRP A 237 3.08 4.69 3.38
CA TRP A 237 3.69 5.48 4.42
C TRP A 237 5.18 5.74 4.16
N GLU A 238 5.61 6.95 4.44
CA GLU A 238 7.02 7.34 4.43
C GLU A 238 7.30 8.27 5.60
N GLY A 239 8.42 8.07 6.28
CA GLY A 239 8.82 8.94 7.39
C GLY A 239 10.18 8.57 7.97
N ASP A 240 10.72 9.49 8.78
CA ASP A 240 11.96 9.28 9.50
C ASP A 240 11.66 8.53 10.81
N VAL A 241 12.39 7.43 11.04
CA VAL A 241 12.24 6.56 12.20
C VAL A 241 13.57 6.55 12.96
N PRO A 242 13.57 6.59 14.30
CA PRO A 242 14.79 6.44 15.08
C PRO A 242 15.53 5.16 14.68
N SER A 243 16.79 5.27 14.33
CA SER A 243 17.61 4.12 13.90
C SER A 243 17.75 3.06 14.99
N ALA A 244 17.59 3.46 16.27
CA ALA A 244 17.55 2.53 17.40
C ALA A 244 16.30 1.63 17.34
N ASP A 245 15.12 2.19 17.03
CA ASP A 245 13.86 1.44 16.95
C ASP A 245 13.90 0.48 15.77
N LEU A 246 14.41 0.92 14.60
CA LEU A 246 14.57 0.05 13.43
C LEU A 246 15.57 -1.08 13.69
N ARG A 247 16.67 -0.82 14.41
CA ARG A 247 17.59 -1.87 14.82
C ARG A 247 16.95 -2.87 15.79
N ALA A 248 16.13 -2.40 16.72
CA ALA A 248 15.37 -3.27 17.62
C ALA A 248 14.34 -4.11 16.84
N ALA A 249 13.58 -3.49 15.93
CA ALA A 249 12.61 -4.16 15.09
C ALA A 249 13.23 -5.21 14.15
N PHE A 250 14.39 -4.92 13.58
CA PHE A 250 15.18 -5.87 12.78
C PHE A 250 15.78 -6.98 13.65
N GLY A 251 16.14 -6.67 14.90
CA GLY A 251 16.81 -7.57 15.83
C GLY A 251 15.94 -8.69 16.39
N ARG A 252 14.59 -8.64 16.24
CA ARG A 252 13.70 -9.71 16.72
C ARG A 252 13.95 -11.04 16.01
N ASP A 253 13.89 -12.14 16.77
CA ASP A 253 14.05 -13.48 16.23
C ASP A 253 12.90 -13.89 15.31
N THR A 254 11.77 -13.20 15.39
CA THR A 254 10.57 -13.43 14.60
C THR A 254 10.65 -12.86 13.18
N VAL A 255 11.70 -12.13 12.85
CA VAL A 255 11.91 -11.58 11.50
C VAL A 255 13.22 -12.07 10.92
N ALA A 256 13.19 -12.53 9.66
CA ALA A 256 14.37 -13.02 8.96
C ALA A 256 14.20 -12.74 7.46
N GLY A 257 15.05 -11.87 6.92
CA GLY A 257 15.03 -11.58 5.49
C GLY A 257 15.59 -10.21 5.16
N GLY A 258 16.10 -10.10 3.94
CA GLY A 258 16.59 -8.84 3.43
C GLY A 258 17.05 -8.97 1.99
N PHE A 259 16.64 -8.00 1.18
CA PHE A 259 16.98 -7.89 -0.24
C PHE A 259 17.52 -6.52 -0.55
N ALA A 260 18.33 -6.42 -1.60
CA ALA A 260 18.76 -5.16 -2.18
C ALA A 260 18.65 -5.25 -3.69
N PHE A 261 18.31 -4.13 -4.32
CA PHE A 261 18.12 -4.02 -5.76
C PHE A 261 18.35 -2.59 -6.23
N ASP A 262 18.62 -2.46 -7.53
CA ASP A 262 18.89 -1.16 -8.17
C ASP A 262 17.93 -0.97 -9.34
N ASN A 263 17.42 0.24 -9.51
CA ASN A 263 16.51 0.54 -10.62
C ASN A 263 17.19 1.12 -11.87
N ALA A 264 18.53 1.10 -11.95
CA ALA A 264 19.26 1.66 -13.08
C ALA A 264 18.84 1.02 -14.41
N ASP A 265 18.71 -0.31 -14.45
CA ASP A 265 18.40 -1.11 -15.63
C ASP A 265 16.89 -1.36 -15.83
N VAL A 266 16.06 -0.75 -14.98
CA VAL A 266 14.59 -0.93 -15.08
C VAL A 266 14.07 -0.37 -16.40
N HIS A 267 13.27 -1.18 -17.08
CA HIS A 267 12.67 -0.91 -18.38
C HIS A 267 11.19 -1.33 -18.41
N PRO A 268 10.39 -0.86 -19.37
CA PRO A 268 9.00 -1.32 -19.55
C PRO A 268 8.93 -2.82 -19.86
N ALA A 269 7.91 -3.49 -19.30
CA ALA A 269 7.65 -4.90 -19.61
C ALA A 269 7.20 -5.08 -21.07
N SER A 270 7.67 -6.14 -21.73
CA SER A 270 7.19 -6.49 -23.07
C SER A 270 5.84 -7.21 -22.98
N ASN A 271 4.97 -7.03 -23.99
CA ASN A 271 3.72 -7.77 -24.08
C ASN A 271 3.94 -9.30 -24.09
N ALA A 272 5.04 -9.78 -24.66
CA ALA A 272 5.36 -11.20 -24.70
C ALA A 272 5.69 -11.75 -23.31
N ASP A 273 6.43 -11.00 -22.48
CA ASP A 273 6.75 -11.39 -21.11
C ASP A 273 5.54 -11.29 -20.18
N ILE A 274 4.71 -10.24 -20.34
CA ILE A 274 3.44 -10.13 -19.63
C ILE A 274 2.57 -11.36 -19.95
N HIS A 275 2.41 -11.72 -21.25
CA HIS A 275 1.64 -12.88 -21.64
C HIS A 275 2.22 -14.20 -21.07
N ALA A 276 3.54 -14.33 -21.04
CA ALA A 276 4.21 -15.51 -20.48
C ALA A 276 4.06 -15.65 -18.96
N MET A 277 3.75 -14.56 -18.25
CA MET A 277 3.47 -14.59 -16.82
C MET A 277 2.09 -15.18 -16.50
N TYR A 278 1.15 -15.08 -17.46
CA TYR A 278 -0.24 -15.56 -17.30
C TYR A 278 -0.44 -17.05 -17.69
N HIS A 279 0.56 -17.67 -18.31
CA HIS A 279 0.47 -19.04 -18.86
C HIS A 279 1.62 -19.92 -18.37
#